data_edaff66072d67a70ddef74132f0b9c22
#
_entry.id   edaff66072d67a70ddef74132f0b9c22
#
_cell.length_a   1.000
_cell.length_b   1.000
_cell.length_c   1.000
_cell.angle_alpha   90.00
_cell.angle_beta   90.00
_cell.angle_gamma   90.00
#
_symmetry.space_group_name_H-M   'P 1'
#
loop_
_entity.id
_entity.type
_entity.pdbx_description
1 polymer ?
#
loop_
_entity_poly.entity_id
_entity_poly.type
_entity_poly.pdbx_seq_one_letter_code
_entity_poly.pdbx_strand_id
1 'polypeptide(L)'
;MGEPLHGKRILIYSHDSFGLGHLRRCRAIAHALVDNDKELSVLIISGSPIIGSFDFRSRVDFIRIPGVIKLRNGEYTTQSLRIDTEQILAMRASIIQHTAETFEPDIFIVDKEPLGLRGEVRDTLTMLKARGTPTILGLRDVMDEPALLAPEWERKNVLPALDDLYDEIWVYGLRQICDPLAGLPIPASVRRKMTYTGYLPRFPSKGAAPTDAIPFEEPYILVTTGGGGDGDTLIDWVLRAYESGESLPHPALLVLGPFMQAEMQAEFHQRVARLDRVHAITFDAHIETLLSRAVGMVAMGGYNTFCEILSFDKRAVIVPRTRPRMEQFMRASAAARYGLVSMLEDDGWRETSQMVEALRKLPTQPMPSQCVMPGLLDGFGTIRRQTSLWLQNDSGDRPRLATAGE
;
A
#
# COMPACT_ATOMS: atom_id res chain seq x y z
N MET A 1 20.79 -32.07 20.87
CA MET A 1 19.91 -31.67 19.72
C MET A 1 18.71 -31.02 20.38
N GLY A 2 18.52 -29.70 20.21
CA GLY A 2 17.36 -28.99 20.73
C GLY A 2 16.09 -29.45 20.00
N GLU A 3 14.97 -29.52 20.72
CA GLU A 3 13.67 -29.75 20.09
C GLU A 3 13.49 -28.74 18.97
N PRO A 4 12.95 -29.13 17.80
CA PRO A 4 12.67 -28.21 16.75
C PRO A 4 11.71 -27.14 17.29
N LEU A 5 12.10 -25.86 17.18
CA LEU A 5 11.26 -24.72 17.52
C LEU A 5 10.01 -24.75 16.62
N HIS A 6 8.91 -25.32 17.12
CA HIS A 6 7.63 -25.35 16.42
C HIS A 6 6.93 -23.99 16.56
N GLY A 7 7.56 -22.92 16.04
CA GLY A 7 6.94 -21.61 15.94
C GLY A 7 5.88 -21.57 14.83
N LYS A 8 4.87 -20.74 15.01
CA LYS A 8 3.86 -20.45 13.99
C LYS A 8 4.47 -19.70 12.81
N ARG A 9 4.03 -19.97 11.59
CA ARG A 9 4.63 -19.45 10.36
C ARG A 9 3.57 -18.82 9.46
N ILE A 10 3.79 -17.60 9.05
CA ILE A 10 2.94 -16.91 8.07
C ILE A 10 3.77 -16.58 6.83
N LEU A 11 3.27 -16.95 5.67
CA LEU A 11 3.83 -16.57 4.39
C LEU A 11 2.97 -15.45 3.80
N ILE A 12 3.62 -14.36 3.34
CA ILE A 12 2.95 -13.24 2.69
C ILE A 12 3.49 -13.10 1.27
N TYR A 13 2.61 -13.17 0.28
CA TYR A 13 2.93 -12.78 -1.09
C TYR A 13 2.58 -11.31 -1.30
N SER A 14 3.60 -10.49 -1.58
CA SER A 14 3.49 -9.07 -1.90
C SER A 14 3.52 -8.86 -3.41
N HIS A 15 2.40 -8.36 -3.97
CA HIS A 15 2.26 -8.15 -5.41
C HIS A 15 3.03 -6.92 -5.89
N ASP A 16 4.37 -6.99 -5.87
CA ASP A 16 5.22 -5.89 -6.31
C ASP A 16 5.65 -6.10 -7.77
N SER A 17 5.09 -5.29 -8.66
CA SER A 17 5.58 -5.14 -10.05
C SER A 17 6.29 -3.81 -10.24
N PHE A 18 5.82 -2.75 -9.58
CA PHE A 18 6.40 -1.41 -9.59
C PHE A 18 5.81 -0.59 -8.44
N GLY A 19 6.64 0.17 -7.73
CA GLY A 19 6.23 1.01 -6.61
C GLY A 19 6.44 0.36 -5.24
N LEU A 20 6.24 1.13 -4.18
CA LEU A 20 6.55 0.76 -2.79
C LEU A 20 5.30 0.34 -1.98
N GLY A 21 4.12 0.51 -2.57
CA GLY A 21 2.86 0.47 -1.83
C GLY A 21 2.53 -0.90 -1.23
N HIS A 22 2.79 -1.97 -1.98
CA HIS A 22 2.51 -3.34 -1.56
C HIS A 22 3.49 -3.78 -0.48
N LEU A 23 4.79 -3.63 -0.74
CA LEU A 23 5.85 -3.99 0.20
C LEU A 23 5.69 -3.26 1.54
N ARG A 24 5.49 -1.93 1.53
CA ARG A 24 5.27 -1.14 2.76
C ARG A 24 4.08 -1.65 3.57
N ARG A 25 3.00 -2.06 2.91
CA ARG A 25 1.81 -2.62 3.56
C ARG A 25 2.09 -4.01 4.13
N CYS A 26 2.62 -4.94 3.32
CA CYS A 26 2.94 -6.30 3.76
C CYS A 26 3.94 -6.30 4.94
N ARG A 27 4.98 -5.45 4.86
CA ARG A 27 5.93 -5.25 5.95
C ARG A 27 5.26 -4.75 7.23
N ALA A 28 4.37 -3.76 7.12
CA ALA A 28 3.65 -3.22 8.27
C ALA A 28 2.73 -4.26 8.93
N ILE A 29 2.06 -5.10 8.15
CA ILE A 29 1.25 -6.23 8.64
C ILE A 29 2.17 -7.25 9.33
N ALA A 30 3.26 -7.67 8.69
CA ALA A 30 4.22 -8.62 9.25
C ALA A 30 4.77 -8.14 10.61
N HIS A 31 5.18 -6.87 10.69
CA HIS A 31 5.66 -6.25 11.93
C HIS A 31 4.59 -6.24 13.03
N ALA A 32 3.34 -5.88 12.70
CA ALA A 32 2.26 -5.86 13.65
C ALA A 32 1.92 -7.28 14.20
N LEU A 33 2.07 -8.30 13.37
CA LEU A 33 1.84 -9.70 13.76
C LEU A 33 2.91 -10.21 14.72
N VAL A 34 4.20 -10.06 14.37
CA VAL A 34 5.30 -10.55 15.24
C VAL A 34 5.47 -9.76 16.53
N ASP A 35 5.01 -8.52 16.59
CA ASP A 35 4.99 -7.74 17.84
C ASP A 35 4.03 -8.31 18.87
N ASN A 36 2.94 -8.92 18.40
CA ASN A 36 1.89 -9.44 19.25
C ASN A 36 2.10 -10.91 19.67
N ASP A 37 2.78 -11.70 18.84
CA ASP A 37 3.05 -13.12 19.09
C ASP A 37 4.55 -13.40 18.96
N LYS A 38 5.20 -13.81 20.05
CA LYS A 38 6.63 -14.10 20.11
C LYS A 38 7.02 -15.42 19.43
N GLU A 39 6.07 -16.32 19.26
CA GLU A 39 6.25 -17.61 18.59
C GLU A 39 6.09 -17.51 17.08
N LEU A 40 5.61 -16.36 16.58
CA LEU A 40 5.29 -16.16 15.17
C LEU A 40 6.51 -15.72 14.37
N SER A 41 6.73 -16.36 13.23
CA SER A 41 7.67 -15.94 12.18
C SER A 41 6.91 -15.60 10.90
N VAL A 42 7.32 -14.56 10.21
CA VAL A 42 6.70 -14.12 8.96
C VAL A 42 7.74 -14.06 7.84
N LEU A 43 7.47 -14.73 6.73
CA LEU A 43 8.28 -14.66 5.52
C LEU A 43 7.52 -13.90 4.43
N ILE A 44 8.14 -12.89 3.80
CA ILE A 44 7.55 -12.09 2.73
C ILE A 44 8.19 -12.43 1.40
N ILE A 45 7.40 -12.83 0.40
CA ILE A 45 7.86 -12.98 -0.98
C ILE A 45 7.51 -11.70 -1.74
N SER A 46 8.49 -11.05 -2.38
CA SER A 46 8.30 -9.79 -3.09
C SER A 46 9.18 -9.68 -4.33
N GLY A 47 8.64 -9.08 -5.40
CA GLY A 47 9.40 -8.70 -6.58
C GLY A 47 10.04 -7.32 -6.51
N SER A 48 9.93 -6.62 -5.38
CA SER A 48 10.46 -5.26 -5.22
C SER A 48 11.99 -5.22 -5.29
N PRO A 49 12.59 -4.38 -6.16
CA PRO A 49 14.03 -4.28 -6.29
C PRO A 49 14.72 -3.68 -5.06
N ILE A 50 13.97 -2.97 -4.23
CA ILE A 50 14.50 -2.21 -3.07
C ILE A 50 14.07 -2.80 -1.73
N ILE A 51 13.59 -4.05 -1.70
CA ILE A 51 13.16 -4.68 -0.45
C ILE A 51 14.27 -4.68 0.60
N GLY A 52 15.52 -4.90 0.21
CA GLY A 52 16.68 -4.89 1.08
C GLY A 52 17.07 -3.52 1.65
N SER A 53 16.42 -2.42 1.21
CA SER A 53 16.65 -1.07 1.75
C SER A 53 15.75 -0.74 2.94
N PHE A 54 14.90 -1.67 3.36
CA PHE A 54 14.01 -1.50 4.50
C PHE A 54 14.48 -2.35 5.69
N ASP A 55 14.34 -1.79 6.88
CA ASP A 55 14.55 -2.53 8.13
C ASP A 55 13.42 -3.52 8.37
N PHE A 56 13.78 -4.73 8.75
CA PHE A 56 12.84 -5.76 9.17
C PHE A 56 13.04 -6.08 10.66
N ARG A 57 11.95 -6.33 11.36
CA ARG A 57 11.99 -6.79 12.76
C ARG A 57 12.49 -8.22 12.84
N SER A 58 13.06 -8.59 13.99
CA SER A 58 13.36 -9.98 14.27
C SER A 58 12.14 -10.86 14.00
N ARG A 59 12.35 -12.06 13.43
CA ARG A 59 11.31 -13.02 13.01
C ARG A 59 10.48 -12.57 11.79
N VAL A 60 10.87 -11.50 11.09
CA VAL A 60 10.38 -11.16 9.77
C VAL A 60 11.55 -11.19 8.81
N ASP A 61 11.43 -11.98 7.76
CA ASP A 61 12.43 -12.08 6.69
C ASP A 61 11.75 -12.03 5.32
N PHE A 62 12.53 -12.00 4.24
CA PHE A 62 11.98 -11.91 2.91
C PHE A 62 12.75 -12.72 1.87
N ILE A 63 12.04 -13.12 0.82
CA ILE A 63 12.60 -13.67 -0.40
C ILE A 63 12.31 -12.68 -1.53
N ARG A 64 13.36 -12.24 -2.22
CA ARG A 64 13.21 -11.45 -3.43
C ARG A 64 13.14 -12.34 -4.66
N ILE A 65 12.00 -12.34 -5.34
CA ILE A 65 11.82 -13.01 -6.63
C ILE A 65 12.18 -12.06 -7.79
N PRO A 66 12.50 -12.59 -9.00
CA PRO A 66 12.84 -11.75 -10.15
C PRO A 66 11.79 -10.69 -10.44
N GLY A 67 12.21 -9.43 -10.60
CA GLY A 67 11.34 -8.30 -10.86
C GLY A 67 10.81 -8.28 -12.30
N VAL A 68 9.57 -7.80 -12.45
CA VAL A 68 8.94 -7.52 -13.74
C VAL A 68 8.44 -6.08 -13.78
N ILE A 69 8.43 -5.48 -14.96
CA ILE A 69 7.94 -4.11 -15.19
C ILE A 69 6.72 -4.18 -16.08
N LYS A 70 5.66 -3.46 -15.71
CA LYS A 70 4.49 -3.26 -16.56
C LYS A 70 4.77 -2.10 -17.52
N LEU A 71 4.72 -2.37 -18.80
CA LEU A 71 4.87 -1.38 -19.86
C LEU A 71 3.60 -0.52 -20.01
N ARG A 72 3.73 0.63 -20.71
CA ARG A 72 2.58 1.52 -20.97
C ARG A 72 1.46 0.87 -21.77
N ASN A 73 1.79 -0.10 -22.62
CA ASN A 73 0.82 -0.89 -23.40
C ASN A 73 0.10 -1.97 -22.56
N GLY A 74 0.44 -2.09 -21.26
CA GLY A 74 -0.13 -3.09 -20.35
C GLY A 74 0.57 -4.43 -20.32
N GLU A 75 1.56 -4.66 -21.20
CA GLU A 75 2.38 -5.87 -21.19
C GLU A 75 3.42 -5.83 -20.08
N TYR A 76 3.97 -7.00 -19.78
CA TYR A 76 5.05 -7.16 -18.81
C TYR A 76 6.35 -7.51 -19.49
N THR A 77 7.44 -6.95 -18.98
CA THR A 77 8.80 -7.30 -19.39
C THR A 77 9.66 -7.55 -18.17
N THR A 78 10.80 -8.20 -18.39
CA THR A 78 11.78 -8.46 -17.34
C THR A 78 12.47 -7.16 -16.91
N GLN A 79 12.73 -7.01 -15.62
CA GLN A 79 13.38 -5.80 -15.09
C GLN A 79 14.91 -5.80 -15.37
N SER A 80 15.57 -6.91 -15.17
CA SER A 80 17.04 -6.98 -15.19
C SER A 80 17.58 -8.17 -16.00
N LEU A 81 16.84 -9.25 -16.08
CA LEU A 81 17.30 -10.47 -16.77
C LEU A 81 16.93 -10.41 -18.24
N ARG A 82 17.85 -10.86 -19.11
CA ARG A 82 17.62 -10.96 -20.56
C ARG A 82 17.10 -12.36 -20.92
N ILE A 83 15.94 -12.70 -20.39
CA ILE A 83 15.24 -13.96 -20.67
C ILE A 83 13.78 -13.67 -21.01
N ASP A 84 13.13 -14.64 -21.60
CA ASP A 84 11.72 -14.51 -21.98
C ASP A 84 10.81 -14.27 -20.78
N THR A 85 9.73 -13.50 -20.98
CA THR A 85 8.75 -13.16 -19.92
C THR A 85 8.07 -14.41 -19.37
N GLU A 86 7.77 -15.41 -20.20
CA GLU A 86 7.12 -16.64 -19.75
C GLU A 86 8.09 -17.47 -18.86
N GLN A 87 9.39 -17.48 -19.19
CA GLN A 87 10.39 -18.14 -18.35
C GLN A 87 10.52 -17.45 -16.97
N ILE A 88 10.48 -16.14 -16.93
CA ILE A 88 10.49 -15.39 -15.65
C ILE A 88 9.25 -15.72 -14.82
N LEU A 89 8.07 -15.73 -15.43
CA LEU A 89 6.83 -16.05 -14.73
C LEU A 89 6.84 -17.49 -14.19
N ALA A 90 7.31 -18.46 -14.99
CA ALA A 90 7.47 -19.84 -14.54
C ALA A 90 8.47 -19.96 -13.38
N MET A 91 9.61 -19.26 -13.46
CA MET A 91 10.60 -19.21 -12.38
C MET A 91 10.00 -18.61 -11.11
N ARG A 92 9.27 -17.49 -11.21
CA ARG A 92 8.61 -16.84 -10.06
C ARG A 92 7.61 -17.78 -9.42
N ALA A 93 6.71 -18.41 -10.21
CA ALA A 93 5.74 -19.38 -9.73
C ALA A 93 6.41 -20.56 -9.01
N SER A 94 7.48 -21.11 -9.57
CA SER A 94 8.26 -22.19 -8.96
C SER A 94 8.90 -21.79 -7.63
N ILE A 95 9.51 -20.60 -7.54
CA ILE A 95 10.08 -20.08 -6.28
C ILE A 95 9.00 -19.93 -5.22
N ILE A 96 7.84 -19.35 -5.57
CA ILE A 96 6.72 -19.15 -4.64
C ILE A 96 6.23 -20.49 -4.12
N GLN A 97 5.97 -21.44 -5.02
CA GLN A 97 5.46 -22.76 -4.65
C GLN A 97 6.45 -23.53 -3.78
N HIS A 98 7.70 -23.62 -4.19
CA HIS A 98 8.73 -24.34 -3.43
C HIS A 98 9.01 -23.69 -2.07
N THR A 99 8.97 -22.37 -2.01
CA THR A 99 9.05 -21.66 -0.71
C THR A 99 7.88 -22.04 0.19
N ALA A 100 6.65 -22.06 -0.32
CA ALA A 100 5.48 -22.45 0.46
C ALA A 100 5.55 -23.93 0.90
N GLU A 101 6.05 -24.81 0.04
CA GLU A 101 6.27 -26.23 0.35
C GLU A 101 7.26 -26.45 1.49
N THR A 102 8.40 -25.75 1.44
CA THR A 102 9.51 -25.88 2.40
C THR A 102 9.26 -25.13 3.70
N PHE A 103 8.66 -23.93 3.60
CA PHE A 103 8.36 -23.09 4.75
C PHE A 103 7.16 -23.61 5.55
N GLU A 104 6.26 -24.39 4.92
CA GLU A 104 5.04 -24.98 5.51
C GLU A 104 4.27 -23.96 6.36
N PRO A 105 3.72 -22.89 5.74
CA PRO A 105 3.07 -21.83 6.49
C PRO A 105 1.77 -22.33 7.13
N ASP A 106 1.49 -21.85 8.34
CA ASP A 106 0.19 -22.04 9.01
C ASP A 106 -0.89 -21.12 8.42
N ILE A 107 -0.50 -20.00 7.81
CA ILE A 107 -1.38 -19.09 7.07
C ILE A 107 -0.64 -18.56 5.85
N PHE A 108 -1.32 -18.49 4.70
CA PHE A 108 -0.84 -17.83 3.50
C PHE A 108 -1.67 -16.58 3.18
N ILE A 109 -1.03 -15.43 3.12
CA ILE A 109 -1.66 -14.14 2.82
C ILE A 109 -1.21 -13.67 1.44
N VAL A 110 -2.17 -13.40 0.55
CA VAL A 110 -1.93 -12.82 -0.79
C VAL A 110 -2.37 -11.37 -0.81
N ASP A 111 -1.50 -10.46 -1.23
CA ASP A 111 -1.79 -9.03 -1.25
C ASP A 111 -2.32 -8.59 -2.61
N LYS A 112 -3.52 -8.04 -2.63
CA LYS A 112 -4.24 -7.34 -3.70
C LYS A 112 -4.67 -8.18 -4.91
N GLU A 113 -3.75 -8.86 -5.59
CA GLU A 113 -4.05 -9.59 -6.82
C GLU A 113 -4.38 -11.05 -6.48
N PRO A 114 -5.63 -11.48 -6.61
CA PRO A 114 -6.07 -12.80 -6.11
C PRO A 114 -5.31 -13.99 -6.67
N LEU A 115 -4.78 -13.87 -7.88
CA LEU A 115 -4.01 -14.93 -8.51
C LEU A 115 -2.53 -14.54 -8.73
N GLY A 116 -2.09 -13.42 -8.14
CA GLY A 116 -0.78 -12.88 -8.37
C GLY A 116 -0.58 -12.37 -9.81
N LEU A 117 0.67 -12.18 -10.21
CA LEU A 117 1.00 -11.77 -11.55
C LEU A 117 0.74 -12.91 -12.53
N ARG A 118 -0.20 -12.71 -13.46
CA ARG A 118 -0.58 -13.71 -14.49
C ARG A 118 -0.85 -15.13 -13.95
N GLY A 119 -1.33 -15.24 -12.71
CA GLY A 119 -1.70 -16.52 -12.13
C GLY A 119 -0.58 -17.23 -11.33
N GLU A 120 0.57 -16.61 -11.13
CA GLU A 120 1.77 -17.23 -10.52
C GLU A 120 1.57 -17.80 -9.10
N VAL A 121 0.51 -17.42 -8.38
CA VAL A 121 0.21 -17.99 -7.05
C VAL A 121 -0.89 -19.04 -7.07
N ARG A 122 -1.51 -19.33 -8.24
CA ARG A 122 -2.64 -20.26 -8.34
C ARG A 122 -2.30 -21.65 -7.83
N ASP A 123 -1.21 -22.24 -8.31
CA ASP A 123 -0.80 -23.62 -7.95
C ASP A 123 -0.41 -23.70 -6.48
N THR A 124 0.25 -22.67 -5.96
CA THR A 124 0.56 -22.53 -4.52
C THR A 124 -0.72 -22.49 -3.68
N LEU A 125 -1.72 -21.68 -4.07
CA LEU A 125 -3.01 -21.62 -3.38
C LEU A 125 -3.71 -22.98 -3.41
N THR A 126 -3.75 -23.64 -4.56
CA THR A 126 -4.36 -24.97 -4.72
C THR A 126 -3.68 -26.01 -3.83
N MET A 127 -2.35 -26.02 -3.83
CA MET A 127 -1.56 -26.91 -2.97
C MET A 127 -1.79 -26.68 -1.48
N LEU A 128 -1.74 -25.41 -1.04
CA LEU A 128 -1.93 -25.05 0.37
C LEU A 128 -3.36 -25.34 0.83
N LYS A 129 -4.36 -25.09 -0.02
CA LYS A 129 -5.75 -25.44 0.24
C LYS A 129 -5.94 -26.94 0.43
N ALA A 130 -5.31 -27.76 -0.42
CA ALA A 130 -5.34 -29.23 -0.29
C ALA A 130 -4.67 -29.73 1.01
N ARG A 131 -3.75 -28.95 1.57
CA ARG A 131 -3.10 -29.22 2.88
C ARG A 131 -3.89 -28.67 4.06
N GLY A 132 -5.03 -28.01 3.85
CA GLY A 132 -5.83 -27.37 4.89
C GLY A 132 -5.21 -26.06 5.42
N THR A 133 -4.20 -25.49 4.77
CA THR A 133 -3.63 -24.21 5.18
C THR A 133 -4.61 -23.07 4.86
N PRO A 134 -5.03 -22.26 5.85
CA PRO A 134 -5.85 -21.10 5.61
C PRO A 134 -5.21 -20.11 4.64
N THR A 135 -5.97 -19.70 3.64
CA THR A 135 -5.55 -18.78 2.61
C THR A 135 -6.36 -17.49 2.69
N ILE A 136 -5.68 -16.36 2.79
CA ILE A 136 -6.28 -15.05 3.04
C ILE A 136 -5.92 -14.09 1.92
N LEU A 137 -6.91 -13.39 1.37
CA LEU A 137 -6.69 -12.32 0.42
C LEU A 137 -6.77 -10.96 1.12
N GLY A 138 -5.75 -10.13 0.96
CA GLY A 138 -5.76 -8.76 1.42
C GLY A 138 -6.12 -7.78 0.30
N LEU A 139 -7.26 -7.12 0.38
CA LEU A 139 -7.70 -6.09 -0.56
C LEU A 139 -7.56 -4.70 0.03
N ARG A 140 -7.26 -3.70 -0.83
CA ARG A 140 -7.40 -2.30 -0.43
C ARG A 140 -8.87 -1.92 -0.37
N ASP A 141 -9.14 -0.82 0.31
CA ASP A 141 -10.46 -0.19 0.42
C ASP A 141 -11.13 0.10 -0.94
N VAL A 142 -10.32 0.46 -1.94
CA VAL A 142 -10.75 0.73 -3.33
C VAL A 142 -9.86 -0.06 -4.29
N MET A 143 -10.47 -0.76 -5.23
CA MET A 143 -9.75 -1.44 -6.31
C MET A 143 -9.74 -0.61 -7.59
N ASP A 144 -10.89 -0.39 -8.19
CA ASP A 144 -11.14 0.48 -9.35
C ASP A 144 -12.65 0.62 -9.57
N GLU A 145 -13.06 1.39 -10.60
CA GLU A 145 -14.45 1.42 -11.04
C GLU A 145 -14.91 0.03 -11.49
N PRO A 146 -16.15 -0.38 -11.14
CA PRO A 146 -16.69 -1.69 -11.53
C PRO A 146 -16.67 -1.94 -13.04
N ALA A 147 -16.91 -0.91 -13.85
CA ALA A 147 -16.89 -0.99 -15.30
C ALA A 147 -15.51 -1.36 -15.87
N LEU A 148 -14.42 -0.98 -15.18
CA LEU A 148 -13.05 -1.31 -15.55
C LEU A 148 -12.59 -2.63 -14.93
N LEU A 149 -13.02 -2.88 -13.70
CA LEU A 149 -12.59 -4.04 -12.92
C LEU A 149 -13.27 -5.34 -13.36
N ALA A 150 -14.58 -5.31 -13.68
CA ALA A 150 -15.34 -6.50 -14.02
C ALA A 150 -14.79 -7.24 -15.26
N PRO A 151 -14.50 -6.58 -16.40
CA PRO A 151 -13.92 -7.27 -17.56
C PRO A 151 -12.51 -7.80 -17.30
N GLU A 152 -11.72 -7.11 -16.48
CA GLU A 152 -10.39 -7.58 -16.08
C GLU A 152 -10.50 -8.87 -15.25
N TRP A 153 -11.41 -8.91 -14.29
CA TRP A 153 -11.62 -10.05 -13.40
C TRP A 153 -12.24 -11.25 -14.10
N GLU A 154 -13.17 -11.00 -15.03
CA GLU A 154 -13.74 -12.05 -15.87
C GLU A 154 -12.66 -12.74 -16.72
N ARG A 155 -11.85 -11.95 -17.44
CA ARG A 155 -10.73 -12.47 -18.26
C ARG A 155 -9.72 -13.27 -17.45
N LYS A 156 -9.45 -12.87 -16.21
CA LYS A 156 -8.51 -13.53 -15.29
C LYS A 156 -9.15 -14.69 -14.51
N ASN A 157 -10.45 -14.92 -14.66
CA ASN A 157 -11.21 -15.91 -13.90
C ASN A 157 -11.04 -15.75 -12.37
N VAL A 158 -11.21 -14.51 -11.88
CA VAL A 158 -10.96 -14.16 -10.48
C VAL A 158 -12.07 -14.63 -9.55
N LEU A 159 -13.35 -14.48 -9.94
CA LEU A 159 -14.49 -14.79 -9.05
C LEU A 159 -14.51 -16.25 -8.56
N PRO A 160 -14.31 -17.26 -9.42
CA PRO A 160 -14.16 -18.64 -8.94
C PRO A 160 -12.99 -18.81 -7.98
N ALA A 161 -11.85 -18.14 -8.25
CA ALA A 161 -10.71 -18.24 -7.37
C ALA A 161 -10.97 -17.62 -5.97
N LEU A 162 -11.75 -16.54 -5.89
CA LEU A 162 -12.17 -15.97 -4.60
C LEU A 162 -13.06 -16.94 -3.80
N ASP A 163 -13.91 -17.69 -4.51
CA ASP A 163 -14.81 -18.64 -3.87
C ASP A 163 -14.11 -19.94 -3.46
N ASP A 164 -13.27 -20.47 -4.33
CA ASP A 164 -12.68 -21.79 -4.15
C ASP A 164 -11.36 -21.77 -3.36
N LEU A 165 -10.52 -20.75 -3.59
CA LEU A 165 -9.13 -20.73 -3.12
C LEU A 165 -8.90 -19.90 -1.85
N TYR A 166 -9.83 -19.06 -1.44
CA TYR A 166 -9.67 -18.21 -0.26
C TYR A 166 -10.66 -18.55 0.83
N ASP A 167 -10.20 -18.56 2.07
CA ASP A 167 -11.03 -18.79 3.26
C ASP A 167 -11.55 -17.46 3.82
N GLU A 168 -10.76 -16.39 3.74
CA GLU A 168 -11.13 -15.06 4.20
C GLU A 168 -10.59 -13.98 3.25
N ILE A 169 -11.27 -12.83 3.20
CA ILE A 169 -10.87 -11.65 2.42
C ILE A 169 -10.83 -10.46 3.37
N TRP A 170 -9.63 -9.99 3.67
CA TRP A 170 -9.45 -8.78 4.48
C TRP A 170 -9.50 -7.54 3.60
N VAL A 171 -10.44 -6.65 3.90
CA VAL A 171 -10.51 -5.33 3.26
C VAL A 171 -9.86 -4.32 4.20
N TYR A 172 -8.73 -3.75 3.77
CA TYR A 172 -7.99 -2.76 4.55
C TYR A 172 -8.65 -1.39 4.49
N GLY A 173 -9.78 -1.24 5.12
CA GLY A 173 -10.62 -0.05 5.15
C GLY A 173 -11.93 -0.32 5.86
N LEU A 174 -12.83 0.66 5.82
CA LEU A 174 -14.18 0.55 6.38
C LEU A 174 -15.22 0.48 5.26
N ARG A 175 -16.19 -0.43 5.38
CA ARG A 175 -17.27 -0.60 4.41
C ARG A 175 -18.06 0.69 4.15
N GLN A 176 -18.27 1.48 5.19
CA GLN A 176 -19.00 2.75 5.09
C GLN A 176 -18.26 3.80 4.25
N ILE A 177 -16.91 3.75 4.16
CA ILE A 177 -16.12 4.62 3.28
C ILE A 177 -16.16 4.07 1.87
N CYS A 178 -15.78 2.79 1.68
CA CYS A 178 -15.80 2.15 0.38
C CYS A 178 -15.90 0.63 0.50
N ASP A 179 -16.70 0.01 -0.37
CA ASP A 179 -16.72 -1.43 -0.60
C ASP A 179 -15.98 -1.70 -1.93
N PRO A 180 -14.77 -2.32 -1.91
CA PRO A 180 -13.96 -2.53 -3.11
C PRO A 180 -14.61 -3.44 -4.16
N LEU A 181 -15.66 -4.17 -3.77
CA LEU A 181 -16.38 -5.11 -4.63
C LEU A 181 -17.82 -4.64 -4.93
N ALA A 182 -18.16 -3.40 -4.58
CA ALA A 182 -19.46 -2.81 -4.92
C ALA A 182 -19.63 -2.73 -6.44
N GLY A 183 -20.84 -3.04 -6.93
CA GLY A 183 -21.16 -3.01 -8.36
C GLY A 183 -20.63 -4.20 -9.18
N LEU A 184 -19.90 -5.13 -8.56
CA LEU A 184 -19.49 -6.39 -9.19
C LEU A 184 -20.52 -7.51 -8.89
N PRO A 185 -20.68 -8.52 -9.80
CA PRO A 185 -21.57 -9.65 -9.59
C PRO A 185 -20.96 -10.68 -8.62
N ILE A 186 -20.71 -10.27 -7.38
CA ILE A 186 -20.02 -11.08 -6.37
C ILE A 186 -20.99 -12.08 -5.74
N PRO A 187 -20.68 -13.40 -5.71
CA PRO A 187 -21.48 -14.41 -5.04
C PRO A 187 -21.62 -14.12 -3.53
N ALA A 188 -22.75 -14.54 -2.95
CA ALA A 188 -22.99 -14.38 -1.51
C ALA A 188 -21.94 -15.15 -0.66
N SER A 189 -21.42 -16.28 -1.16
CA SER A 189 -20.33 -17.04 -0.54
C SER A 189 -19.07 -16.20 -0.37
N VAL A 190 -18.65 -15.48 -1.42
CA VAL A 190 -17.49 -14.57 -1.38
C VAL A 190 -17.74 -13.38 -0.43
N ARG A 191 -18.96 -12.79 -0.47
CA ARG A 191 -19.30 -11.69 0.44
C ARG A 191 -19.21 -12.08 1.92
N ARG A 192 -19.57 -13.32 2.27
CA ARG A 192 -19.46 -13.82 3.67
C ARG A 192 -18.01 -13.98 4.15
N LYS A 193 -17.05 -14.10 3.23
CA LYS A 193 -15.61 -14.18 3.55
C LYS A 193 -14.98 -12.80 3.81
N MET A 194 -15.69 -11.70 3.54
CA MET A 194 -15.14 -10.36 3.63
C MET A 194 -15.17 -9.84 5.06
N THR A 195 -14.00 -9.48 5.58
CA THR A 195 -13.78 -8.81 6.88
C THR A 195 -13.19 -7.42 6.62
N TYR A 196 -13.90 -6.37 7.01
CA TYR A 196 -13.40 -4.99 6.95
C TYR A 196 -12.56 -4.71 8.19
N THR A 197 -11.25 -4.54 7.98
CA THR A 197 -10.31 -4.45 9.11
C THR A 197 -10.21 -3.07 9.74
N GLY A 198 -10.60 -2.04 9.02
CA GLY A 198 -10.16 -0.66 9.24
C GLY A 198 -8.85 -0.39 8.50
N TYR A 199 -8.45 0.89 8.43
CA TYR A 199 -7.19 1.29 7.81
C TYR A 199 -5.99 0.87 8.67
N LEU A 200 -4.86 0.60 8.00
CA LEU A 200 -3.64 0.17 8.64
C LEU A 200 -2.88 1.38 9.18
N PRO A 201 -2.79 1.58 10.50
CA PRO A 201 -2.11 2.74 11.07
C PRO A 201 -0.63 2.79 10.71
N ARG A 202 -0.09 4.00 10.67
CA ARG A 202 1.33 4.29 10.46
C ARG A 202 1.90 4.92 11.72
N PHE A 203 3.14 4.57 12.04
CA PHE A 203 3.83 5.06 13.22
C PHE A 203 5.19 5.62 12.82
N PRO A 204 5.69 6.64 13.52
CA PRO A 204 7.05 7.12 13.33
C PRO A 204 8.05 5.97 13.52
N SER A 205 9.10 5.96 12.72
CA SER A 205 10.20 5.02 12.89
C SER A 205 10.88 5.27 14.24
N LYS A 206 10.97 4.24 15.09
CA LYS A 206 11.69 4.35 16.35
C LYS A 206 13.18 4.58 16.06
N GLY A 207 13.75 5.66 16.58
CA GLY A 207 15.17 5.98 16.42
C GLY A 207 15.53 6.66 15.09
N ALA A 208 14.57 7.11 14.30
CA ALA A 208 14.88 7.97 13.16
C ALA A 208 15.60 9.23 13.67
N ALA A 209 16.82 9.44 13.18
CA ALA A 209 17.54 10.68 13.45
C ALA A 209 16.73 11.87 12.91
N PRO A 210 16.89 13.08 13.50
CA PRO A 210 16.35 14.28 12.90
C PRO A 210 16.83 14.36 11.45
N THR A 211 15.90 14.53 10.52
CA THR A 211 16.28 14.67 9.11
C THR A 211 16.75 16.09 8.85
N ASP A 212 17.94 16.24 8.24
CA ASP A 212 18.44 17.51 7.75
C ASP A 212 17.64 18.02 6.54
N ALA A 213 16.66 17.23 6.09
CA ALA A 213 15.81 17.54 4.94
C ALA A 213 14.80 18.65 5.20
N ILE A 214 14.64 19.13 6.45
CA ILE A 214 13.67 20.17 6.80
C ILE A 214 14.43 21.49 7.05
N PRO A 215 14.43 22.41 6.07
CA PRO A 215 15.14 23.69 6.22
C PRO A 215 14.32 24.75 6.99
N PHE A 216 13.08 24.42 7.42
CA PHE A 216 12.18 25.37 8.06
C PHE A 216 12.14 25.18 9.58
N GLU A 217 12.24 26.28 10.30
CA GLU A 217 11.95 26.34 11.74
C GLU A 217 10.43 26.42 12.01
N GLU A 218 9.69 27.12 11.12
CA GLU A 218 8.25 27.25 11.18
C GLU A 218 7.52 25.98 10.67
N PRO A 219 6.25 25.76 11.09
CA PRO A 219 5.43 24.69 10.54
C PRO A 219 5.24 24.84 9.03
N TYR A 220 5.30 23.73 8.28
CA TYR A 220 5.21 23.70 6.82
C TYR A 220 4.08 22.80 6.33
N ILE A 221 3.70 22.97 5.08
CA ILE A 221 2.81 22.06 4.34
C ILE A 221 3.69 21.01 3.65
N LEU A 222 3.43 19.73 3.92
CA LEU A 222 4.09 18.63 3.23
C LEU A 222 3.34 18.33 1.92
N VAL A 223 4.04 18.36 0.80
CA VAL A 223 3.51 18.01 -0.51
C VAL A 223 4.15 16.71 -0.98
N THR A 224 3.35 15.69 -1.30
CA THR A 224 3.91 14.41 -1.76
C THR A 224 3.10 13.79 -2.88
N THR A 225 3.82 13.24 -3.85
CA THR A 225 3.27 12.49 -4.98
C THR A 225 3.30 10.97 -4.75
N GLY A 226 3.79 10.53 -3.58
CA GLY A 226 4.05 9.11 -3.31
C GLY A 226 5.27 8.62 -4.09
N GLY A 227 5.07 7.72 -5.08
CA GLY A 227 6.16 7.21 -5.91
C GLY A 227 6.74 8.22 -6.90
N GLY A 228 5.98 9.25 -7.28
CA GLY A 228 6.40 10.32 -8.17
C GLY A 228 6.23 10.07 -9.67
N GLY A 229 5.89 8.85 -10.09
CA GLY A 229 5.82 8.51 -11.52
C GLY A 229 4.69 9.21 -12.31
N ASP A 230 3.74 9.82 -11.63
CA ASP A 230 2.57 10.50 -12.19
C ASP A 230 2.18 11.77 -11.40
N GLY A 231 3.10 12.33 -10.63
CA GLY A 231 2.84 13.43 -9.70
C GLY A 231 3.34 14.81 -10.14
N ASP A 232 3.92 14.93 -11.33
CA ASP A 232 4.47 16.16 -11.91
C ASP A 232 3.45 17.29 -11.94
N THR A 233 2.22 17.01 -12.33
CA THR A 233 1.13 17.98 -12.40
C THR A 233 0.74 18.54 -11.04
N LEU A 234 0.76 17.74 -9.98
CA LEU A 234 0.51 18.21 -8.62
C LEU A 234 1.61 19.16 -8.15
N ILE A 235 2.87 18.76 -8.34
CA ILE A 235 4.03 19.59 -7.97
C ILE A 235 4.00 20.92 -8.72
N ASP A 236 3.76 20.89 -10.04
CA ASP A 236 3.62 22.11 -10.85
C ASP A 236 2.52 23.04 -10.32
N TRP A 237 1.34 22.48 -10.00
CA TRP A 237 0.21 23.28 -9.52
C TRP A 237 0.51 23.96 -8.17
N VAL A 238 1.15 23.23 -7.24
CA VAL A 238 1.59 23.81 -5.97
C VAL A 238 2.67 24.87 -6.20
N LEU A 239 3.68 24.61 -7.04
CA LEU A 239 4.73 25.61 -7.35
C LEU A 239 4.16 26.87 -7.92
N ARG A 240 3.23 26.80 -8.88
CA ARG A 240 2.55 27.99 -9.43
C ARG A 240 1.84 28.81 -8.37
N ALA A 241 1.28 28.17 -7.33
CA ALA A 241 0.67 28.91 -6.23
C ALA A 241 1.71 29.69 -5.40
N TYR A 242 2.90 29.16 -5.19
CA TYR A 242 3.99 29.90 -4.50
C TYR A 242 4.67 30.92 -5.41
N GLU A 243 4.73 30.71 -6.71
CA GLU A 243 5.26 31.64 -7.71
C GLU A 243 4.33 32.83 -8.00
N SER A 244 3.05 32.71 -7.66
CA SER A 244 2.05 33.77 -7.93
C SER A 244 2.26 35.08 -7.17
N GLY A 245 3.12 35.06 -6.13
CA GLY A 245 3.31 36.21 -5.24
C GLY A 245 2.20 36.39 -4.20
N GLU A 246 1.20 35.50 -4.19
CA GLU A 246 0.13 35.52 -3.22
C GLU A 246 0.64 35.12 -1.82
N SER A 247 0.15 35.80 -0.77
CA SER A 247 0.51 35.44 0.59
C SER A 247 -0.07 34.10 1.00
N LEU A 248 0.78 33.13 1.29
CA LEU A 248 0.43 31.79 1.79
C LEU A 248 0.84 31.65 3.27
N PRO A 249 0.05 30.98 4.10
CA PRO A 249 0.27 30.94 5.55
C PRO A 249 1.54 30.18 5.96
N HIS A 250 1.95 29.16 5.22
CA HIS A 250 3.08 28.29 5.55
C HIS A 250 3.99 28.06 4.36
N PRO A 251 5.30 27.77 4.59
CA PRO A 251 6.18 27.26 3.54
C PRO A 251 5.77 25.85 3.10
N ALA A 252 6.32 25.37 1.98
CA ALA A 252 6.07 24.02 1.48
C ALA A 252 7.35 23.20 1.40
N LEU A 253 7.28 21.96 1.89
CA LEU A 253 8.27 20.92 1.64
C LEU A 253 7.72 19.94 0.60
N LEU A 254 8.34 19.90 -0.58
CA LEU A 254 7.95 19.04 -1.68
C LEU A 254 8.77 17.74 -1.63
N VAL A 255 8.10 16.59 -1.65
CA VAL A 255 8.70 15.26 -1.83
C VAL A 255 8.31 14.75 -3.20
N LEU A 256 9.24 14.86 -4.16
CA LEU A 256 8.97 14.63 -5.58
C LEU A 256 8.67 13.16 -5.89
N GLY A 257 9.31 12.23 -5.16
CA GLY A 257 9.20 10.80 -5.37
C GLY A 257 10.34 10.23 -6.24
N PRO A 258 10.81 9.01 -5.92
CA PRO A 258 12.01 8.43 -6.55
C PRO A 258 11.80 8.00 -8.01
N PHE A 259 10.56 7.93 -8.48
CA PHE A 259 10.22 7.51 -9.84
C PHE A 259 9.81 8.67 -10.76
N MET A 260 9.92 9.92 -10.29
CA MET A 260 9.77 11.09 -11.14
C MET A 260 10.91 11.16 -12.15
N GLN A 261 10.61 11.54 -13.39
CA GLN A 261 11.62 11.68 -14.45
C GLN A 261 12.69 12.70 -14.04
N ALA A 262 13.95 12.39 -14.33
CA ALA A 262 15.09 13.23 -13.91
C ALA A 262 15.02 14.65 -14.43
N GLU A 263 14.53 14.82 -15.66
CA GLU A 263 14.32 16.11 -16.30
C GLU A 263 13.31 16.98 -15.53
N MET A 264 12.20 16.36 -15.11
CA MET A 264 11.17 17.05 -14.31
C MET A 264 11.68 17.39 -12.90
N GLN A 265 12.44 16.48 -12.29
CA GLN A 265 13.08 16.77 -10.99
C GLN A 265 14.02 17.99 -11.09
N ALA A 266 14.85 18.02 -12.14
CA ALA A 266 15.78 19.13 -12.37
C ALA A 266 15.03 20.47 -12.59
N GLU A 267 13.97 20.46 -13.37
CA GLU A 267 13.11 21.63 -13.59
C GLU A 267 12.50 22.14 -12.28
N PHE A 268 11.91 21.26 -11.48
CA PHE A 268 11.30 21.65 -10.20
C PHE A 268 12.34 22.18 -9.21
N HIS A 269 13.53 21.58 -9.13
CA HIS A 269 14.61 22.10 -8.29
C HIS A 269 15.06 23.51 -8.76
N GLN A 270 15.10 23.78 -10.06
CA GLN A 270 15.43 25.14 -10.58
C GLN A 270 14.35 26.17 -10.21
N ARG A 271 13.07 25.80 -10.25
CA ARG A 271 11.96 26.68 -9.84
C ARG A 271 12.01 26.94 -8.33
N VAL A 272 12.19 25.87 -7.53
CA VAL A 272 12.32 25.96 -6.06
C VAL A 272 13.48 26.86 -5.65
N ALA A 273 14.62 26.80 -6.33
CA ALA A 273 15.78 27.65 -6.01
C ALA A 273 15.52 29.17 -6.12
N ARG A 274 14.39 29.59 -6.68
CA ARG A 274 13.96 31.00 -6.80
C ARG A 274 12.93 31.40 -5.75
N LEU A 275 12.57 30.47 -4.83
CA LEU A 275 11.49 30.63 -3.86
C LEU A 275 12.04 30.44 -2.44
N ASP A 276 11.96 31.49 -1.61
CA ASP A 276 12.46 31.42 -0.22
C ASP A 276 11.62 30.51 0.68
N ARG A 277 10.33 30.27 0.32
CA ARG A 277 9.36 29.53 1.13
C ARG A 277 9.00 28.15 0.58
N VAL A 278 9.82 27.60 -0.31
CA VAL A 278 9.64 26.26 -0.85
C VAL A 278 10.97 25.51 -0.82
N HIS A 279 10.93 24.29 -0.36
CA HIS A 279 12.07 23.37 -0.46
C HIS A 279 11.63 22.06 -1.12
N ALA A 280 12.54 21.41 -1.83
CA ALA A 280 12.25 20.15 -2.50
C ALA A 280 13.32 19.11 -2.20
N ILE A 281 12.85 17.89 -1.93
CA ILE A 281 13.67 16.69 -1.84
C ILE A 281 13.13 15.62 -2.77
N THR A 282 13.99 14.74 -3.25
CA THR A 282 13.53 13.65 -4.14
C THR A 282 12.83 12.55 -3.37
N PHE A 283 13.41 12.12 -2.23
CA PHE A 283 12.90 10.99 -1.46
C PHE A 283 13.38 11.07 0.00
N ASP A 284 12.54 10.59 0.90
CA ASP A 284 12.91 10.32 2.29
C ASP A 284 12.31 8.95 2.71
N ALA A 285 13.16 8.08 3.25
CA ALA A 285 12.75 6.76 3.72
C ALA A 285 11.87 6.82 4.99
N HIS A 286 11.93 7.95 5.71
CA HIS A 286 11.24 8.21 6.97
C HIS A 286 10.25 9.38 6.84
N ILE A 287 9.41 9.33 5.80
CA ILE A 287 8.41 10.37 5.51
C ILE A 287 7.49 10.66 6.73
N GLU A 288 7.32 9.68 7.60
CA GLU A 288 6.57 9.80 8.84
C GLU A 288 7.17 10.87 9.78
N THR A 289 8.49 11.07 9.76
CA THR A 289 9.16 12.13 10.51
C THR A 289 8.84 13.51 9.93
N LEU A 290 8.89 13.64 8.59
CA LEU A 290 8.50 14.88 7.90
C LEU A 290 7.03 15.20 8.19
N LEU A 291 6.17 14.18 8.09
CA LEU A 291 4.74 14.33 8.28
C LEU A 291 4.38 14.75 9.73
N SER A 292 5.09 14.24 10.74
CA SER A 292 4.83 14.59 12.14
C SER A 292 4.93 16.09 12.40
N ARG A 293 5.85 16.80 11.72
CA ARG A 293 6.10 18.24 11.86
C ARG A 293 5.28 19.12 10.93
N ALA A 294 4.63 18.53 9.92
CA ALA A 294 3.79 19.28 8.98
C ALA A 294 2.50 19.76 9.63
N VAL A 295 2.05 20.97 9.30
CA VAL A 295 0.75 21.52 9.72
C VAL A 295 -0.40 20.86 8.95
N GLY A 296 -0.12 20.40 7.75
CA GLY A 296 -1.05 19.73 6.87
C GLY A 296 -0.34 19.16 5.65
N MET A 297 -1.10 18.54 4.76
CA MET A 297 -0.58 17.79 3.63
C MET A 297 -1.33 18.11 2.33
N VAL A 298 -0.60 18.18 1.21
CA VAL A 298 -1.17 18.12 -0.14
C VAL A 298 -0.67 16.85 -0.82
N ALA A 299 -1.56 16.01 -1.30
CA ALA A 299 -1.16 14.70 -1.83
C ALA A 299 -2.15 14.16 -2.87
N MET A 300 -1.74 13.13 -3.61
CA MET A 300 -2.60 12.46 -4.58
C MET A 300 -3.59 11.45 -3.96
N GLY A 301 -3.39 11.05 -2.69
CA GLY A 301 -4.33 10.18 -1.98
C GLY A 301 -4.21 8.70 -2.31
N GLY A 302 -3.02 8.20 -2.62
CA GLY A 302 -2.74 6.76 -2.65
C GLY A 302 -3.05 6.11 -1.30
N TYR A 303 -3.30 4.80 -1.27
CA TYR A 303 -3.71 4.07 -0.05
C TYR A 303 -2.79 4.34 1.15
N ASN A 304 -1.46 4.23 0.97
CA ASN A 304 -0.53 4.44 2.10
C ASN A 304 -0.54 5.88 2.58
N THR A 305 -0.56 6.84 1.66
CA THR A 305 -0.64 8.27 2.00
C THR A 305 -1.95 8.60 2.73
N PHE A 306 -3.05 7.98 2.34
CA PHE A 306 -4.31 8.14 3.07
C PHE A 306 -4.22 7.55 4.48
N CYS A 307 -3.61 6.37 4.66
CA CYS A 307 -3.33 5.82 5.99
C CYS A 307 -2.41 6.74 6.82
N GLU A 308 -1.43 7.39 6.20
CA GLU A 308 -0.54 8.37 6.84
C GLU A 308 -1.33 9.60 7.32
N ILE A 309 -2.18 10.17 6.47
CA ILE A 309 -3.06 11.29 6.82
C ILE A 309 -3.90 10.98 8.06
N LEU A 310 -4.57 9.83 8.05
CA LEU A 310 -5.42 9.40 9.16
C LEU A 310 -4.62 9.14 10.45
N SER A 311 -3.46 8.48 10.33
CA SER A 311 -2.66 8.03 11.48
C SER A 311 -1.95 9.18 12.21
N PHE A 312 -1.54 10.20 11.46
CA PHE A 312 -0.89 11.40 11.99
C PHE A 312 -1.87 12.55 12.23
N ASP A 313 -3.16 12.27 12.06
CA ASP A 313 -4.25 13.25 12.23
C ASP A 313 -4.00 14.55 11.47
N LYS A 314 -3.63 14.44 10.18
CA LYS A 314 -3.23 15.61 9.38
C LYS A 314 -4.39 16.14 8.55
N ARG A 315 -4.58 17.45 8.60
CA ARG A 315 -5.37 18.16 7.60
C ARG A 315 -4.80 17.89 6.22
N ALA A 316 -5.64 17.60 5.25
CA ALA A 316 -5.14 17.24 3.93
C ALA A 316 -6.03 17.79 2.81
N VAL A 317 -5.37 18.26 1.75
CA VAL A 317 -5.97 18.48 0.43
C VAL A 317 -5.51 17.34 -0.47
N ILE A 318 -6.45 16.54 -0.92
CA ILE A 318 -6.17 15.48 -1.88
C ILE A 318 -6.47 15.97 -3.29
N VAL A 319 -5.47 15.88 -4.17
CA VAL A 319 -5.59 16.12 -5.62
C VAL A 319 -5.46 14.75 -6.31
N PRO A 320 -6.58 14.01 -6.47
CA PRO A 320 -6.51 12.65 -6.95
C PRO A 320 -6.31 12.59 -8.46
N ARG A 321 -5.49 11.65 -8.91
CA ARG A 321 -5.51 11.28 -10.33
C ARG A 321 -6.79 10.53 -10.68
N THR A 322 -7.21 10.65 -11.93
CA THR A 322 -8.35 9.94 -12.50
C THR A 322 -7.93 8.92 -13.58
N ARG A 323 -6.67 8.94 -14.01
CA ARG A 323 -6.11 8.02 -15.01
C ARG A 323 -4.79 7.44 -14.51
N PRO A 324 -4.46 6.18 -14.84
CA PRO A 324 -5.26 5.20 -15.59
C PRO A 324 -6.34 4.51 -14.76
N ARG A 325 -6.44 4.75 -13.46
CA ARG A 325 -7.40 4.15 -12.52
C ARG A 325 -8.02 5.23 -11.62
N MET A 326 -9.29 5.05 -11.29
CA MET A 326 -10.10 5.98 -10.49
C MET A 326 -9.95 5.78 -8.97
N GLU A 327 -9.11 4.86 -8.51
CA GLU A 327 -9.00 4.48 -7.10
C GLU A 327 -8.73 5.64 -6.14
N GLN A 328 -7.89 6.60 -6.55
CA GLN A 328 -7.56 7.77 -5.73
C GLN A 328 -8.76 8.73 -5.66
N PHE A 329 -9.41 8.97 -6.78
CA PHE A 329 -10.60 9.82 -6.85
C PHE A 329 -11.75 9.24 -6.01
N MET A 330 -12.05 7.95 -6.16
CA MET A 330 -13.10 7.27 -5.41
C MET A 330 -12.85 7.36 -3.90
N ARG A 331 -11.61 7.11 -3.46
CA ARG A 331 -11.22 7.22 -2.05
C ARG A 331 -11.35 8.66 -1.54
N ALA A 332 -10.77 9.63 -2.26
CA ALA A 332 -10.79 11.03 -1.87
C ALA A 332 -12.22 11.58 -1.79
N SER A 333 -13.04 11.28 -2.80
CA SER A 333 -14.45 11.68 -2.83
C SER A 333 -15.24 11.08 -1.67
N ALA A 334 -15.04 9.80 -1.36
CA ALA A 334 -15.68 9.15 -0.22
C ALA A 334 -15.21 9.77 1.12
N ALA A 335 -13.89 9.93 1.28
CA ALA A 335 -13.31 10.51 2.49
C ALA A 335 -13.73 11.97 2.72
N ALA A 336 -13.83 12.77 1.66
CA ALA A 336 -14.27 14.17 1.73
C ALA A 336 -15.72 14.29 2.21
N ARG A 337 -16.61 13.38 1.78
CA ARG A 337 -18.01 13.34 2.27
C ARG A 337 -18.13 13.13 3.78
N TYR A 338 -17.15 12.46 4.39
CA TYR A 338 -17.07 12.27 5.84
C TYR A 338 -16.24 13.34 6.55
N GLY A 339 -15.69 14.32 5.82
CA GLY A 339 -14.86 15.37 6.42
C GLY A 339 -13.46 14.91 6.85
N LEU A 340 -13.01 13.74 6.40
CA LEU A 340 -11.68 13.21 6.71
C LEU A 340 -10.56 13.95 5.96
N VAL A 341 -10.86 14.50 4.78
CA VAL A 341 -9.96 15.27 3.92
C VAL A 341 -10.76 16.29 3.13
N SER A 342 -10.07 17.29 2.56
CA SER A 342 -10.61 18.09 1.46
C SER A 342 -10.12 17.52 0.13
N MET A 343 -10.92 17.64 -0.91
CA MET A 343 -10.57 17.21 -2.26
C MET A 343 -10.55 18.42 -3.19
N LEU A 344 -9.51 18.52 -4.01
CA LEU A 344 -9.40 19.44 -5.12
C LEU A 344 -9.28 18.64 -6.41
N GLU A 345 -10.28 18.75 -7.28
CA GLU A 345 -10.29 18.00 -8.54
C GLU A 345 -9.33 18.59 -9.54
N ASP A 346 -8.59 17.73 -10.23
CA ASP A 346 -7.81 18.12 -11.41
C ASP A 346 -8.75 18.14 -12.63
N ASP A 347 -9.25 19.33 -12.94
CA ASP A 347 -10.12 19.59 -14.09
C ASP A 347 -9.35 19.75 -15.43
N GLY A 348 -8.02 19.61 -15.38
CA GLY A 348 -7.12 19.81 -16.52
C GLY A 348 -6.70 21.27 -16.73
N TRP A 349 -7.47 22.24 -16.27
CA TRP A 349 -7.10 23.67 -16.33
C TRP A 349 -6.17 24.07 -15.21
N ARG A 350 -6.40 23.51 -14.00
CA ARG A 350 -5.56 23.72 -12.80
C ARG A 350 -5.30 25.19 -12.54
N GLU A 351 -6.37 25.96 -12.41
CA GLU A 351 -6.27 27.38 -12.10
C GLU A 351 -5.46 27.61 -10.83
N THR A 352 -4.44 28.47 -10.89
CA THR A 352 -3.53 28.74 -9.77
C THR A 352 -4.27 29.23 -8.54
N SER A 353 -5.31 30.05 -8.72
CA SER A 353 -6.15 30.57 -7.63
C SER A 353 -6.83 29.48 -6.80
N GLN A 354 -7.23 28.37 -7.41
CA GLN A 354 -7.84 27.24 -6.69
C GLN A 354 -6.84 26.59 -5.70
N MET A 355 -5.58 26.41 -6.13
CA MET A 355 -4.54 25.87 -5.24
C MET A 355 -4.16 26.87 -4.14
N VAL A 356 -4.07 28.17 -4.46
CA VAL A 356 -3.84 29.24 -3.47
C VAL A 356 -4.94 29.20 -2.40
N GLU A 357 -6.20 29.11 -2.80
CA GLU A 357 -7.31 29.05 -1.88
C GLU A 357 -7.28 27.76 -1.02
N ALA A 358 -6.98 26.62 -1.63
CA ALA A 358 -6.84 25.34 -0.92
C ALA A 358 -5.73 25.40 0.13
N LEU A 359 -4.55 25.95 -0.21
CA LEU A 359 -3.44 26.11 0.72
C LEU A 359 -3.73 27.09 1.87
N ARG A 360 -4.48 28.16 1.59
CA ARG A 360 -4.94 29.12 2.63
C ARG A 360 -5.93 28.50 3.60
N LYS A 361 -6.83 27.65 3.12
CA LYS A 361 -7.85 26.98 3.94
C LYS A 361 -7.28 25.79 4.73
N LEU A 362 -6.23 25.15 4.24
CA LEU A 362 -5.69 23.91 4.81
C LEU A 362 -5.43 23.98 6.33
N PRO A 363 -4.81 25.03 6.90
CA PRO A 363 -4.52 25.08 8.35
C PRO A 363 -5.77 25.16 9.24
N THR A 364 -6.92 25.51 8.69
CA THR A 364 -8.19 25.69 9.43
C THR A 364 -9.21 24.59 9.17
N GLN A 365 -8.88 23.61 8.30
CA GLN A 365 -9.75 22.45 8.04
C GLN A 365 -9.92 21.59 9.30
N PRO A 366 -11.03 20.83 9.42
CA PRO A 366 -11.16 19.82 10.46
C PRO A 366 -10.02 18.80 10.37
N MET A 367 -9.60 18.25 11.51
CA MET A 367 -8.70 17.10 11.56
C MET A 367 -9.50 15.81 11.37
N PRO A 368 -8.92 14.74 10.79
CA PRO A 368 -9.57 13.44 10.66
C PRO A 368 -10.15 12.90 11.98
N SER A 369 -9.49 13.11 13.12
CA SER A 369 -9.95 12.68 14.45
C SER A 369 -11.24 13.34 14.92
N GLN A 370 -11.62 14.48 14.34
CA GLN A 370 -12.89 15.16 14.64
C GLN A 370 -14.08 14.45 13.99
N CYS A 371 -13.83 13.57 13.00
CA CYS A 371 -14.82 12.68 12.43
C CYS A 371 -14.85 11.38 13.23
N VAL A 372 -15.86 11.20 14.09
CA VAL A 372 -15.99 9.98 14.91
C VAL A 372 -16.41 8.82 14.04
N MET A 373 -15.47 7.93 13.75
CA MET A 373 -15.69 6.75 12.91
C MET A 373 -15.10 5.50 13.60
N PRO A 374 -15.94 4.71 14.29
CA PRO A 374 -15.46 3.53 15.02
C PRO A 374 -14.69 2.57 14.12
N GLY A 375 -13.54 2.08 14.59
CA GLY A 375 -12.70 1.12 13.89
C GLY A 375 -11.89 1.72 12.73
N LEU A 376 -11.88 3.05 12.53
CA LEU A 376 -11.20 3.69 11.39
C LEU A 376 -9.74 3.24 11.25
N LEU A 377 -8.99 3.21 12.35
CA LEU A 377 -7.57 2.83 12.40
C LEU A 377 -7.32 1.51 13.16
N ASP A 378 -8.31 0.62 13.28
CA ASP A 378 -8.15 -0.67 13.98
C ASP A 378 -7.59 -1.79 13.08
N GLY A 379 -7.04 -1.45 11.91
CA GLY A 379 -6.61 -2.44 10.92
C GLY A 379 -5.70 -3.52 11.48
N PHE A 380 -4.64 -3.17 12.22
CA PHE A 380 -3.76 -4.16 12.82
C PHE A 380 -4.41 -4.91 13.99
N GLY A 381 -5.28 -4.26 14.77
CA GLY A 381 -6.05 -4.91 15.82
C GLY A 381 -6.93 -6.03 15.27
N THR A 382 -7.68 -5.73 14.22
CA THR A 382 -8.54 -6.72 13.55
C THR A 382 -7.74 -7.84 12.90
N ILE A 383 -6.66 -7.52 12.15
CA ILE A 383 -5.78 -8.54 11.53
C ILE A 383 -5.22 -9.49 12.59
N ARG A 384 -4.73 -8.98 13.72
CA ARG A 384 -4.22 -9.81 14.82
C ARG A 384 -5.30 -10.73 15.39
N ARG A 385 -6.50 -10.22 15.63
CA ARG A 385 -7.63 -11.06 16.12
C ARG A 385 -7.96 -12.16 15.12
N GLN A 386 -8.12 -11.86 13.84
CA GLN A 386 -8.41 -12.86 12.80
C GLN A 386 -7.28 -13.89 12.67
N THR A 387 -6.03 -13.45 12.62
CA THR A 387 -4.87 -14.36 12.61
C THR A 387 -4.86 -15.31 13.80
N SER A 388 -5.12 -14.79 15.01
CA SER A 388 -5.17 -15.63 16.21
C SER A 388 -6.29 -16.67 16.15
N LEU A 389 -7.46 -16.34 15.61
CA LEU A 389 -8.56 -17.29 15.42
C LEU A 389 -8.17 -18.43 14.46
N TRP A 390 -7.52 -18.10 13.35
CA TRP A 390 -7.03 -19.10 12.39
C TRP A 390 -5.96 -20.01 12.99
N LEU A 391 -5.01 -19.45 13.75
CA LEU A 391 -3.91 -20.20 14.38
C LEU A 391 -4.37 -21.06 15.57
N GLN A 392 -5.49 -20.74 16.23
CA GLN A 392 -6.07 -21.52 17.31
C GLN A 392 -6.91 -22.71 16.82
N ASN A 393 -7.67 -22.51 15.73
CA ASN A 393 -8.51 -23.56 15.14
C ASN A 393 -7.68 -24.69 14.53
N ASP A 394 -6.37 -24.52 14.38
CA ASP A 394 -5.45 -25.47 13.75
C ASP A 394 -4.79 -26.44 14.74
N SER A 395 -5.10 -26.37 16.02
CA SER A 395 -4.54 -27.27 17.06
C SER A 395 -5.11 -28.71 17.05
N GLY A 396 -5.95 -29.06 16.05
CA GLY A 396 -6.52 -30.38 15.86
C GLY A 396 -6.25 -30.93 14.45
N ASP A 397 -5.30 -31.87 14.38
CA ASP A 397 -5.17 -32.91 13.33
C ASP A 397 -4.82 -32.43 11.91
N ARG A 398 -3.63 -31.83 11.71
CA ARG A 398 -3.00 -31.83 10.38
C ARG A 398 -2.15 -33.09 10.22
N PRO A 399 -2.31 -33.89 9.14
CA PRO A 399 -1.30 -34.89 8.79
C PRO A 399 -0.02 -34.17 8.35
N ARG A 400 0.94 -34.03 9.26
CA ARG A 400 2.29 -33.59 8.91
C ARG A 400 2.93 -34.67 8.07
N LEU A 401 3.41 -34.31 6.87
CA LEU A 401 4.24 -35.20 6.07
C LEU A 401 5.45 -35.57 6.91
N ALA A 402 5.56 -36.86 7.24
CA ALA A 402 6.76 -37.40 7.86
C ALA A 402 7.93 -37.05 6.93
N THR A 403 8.92 -36.35 7.43
CA THR A 403 10.20 -36.18 6.78
C THR A 403 10.71 -37.57 6.42
N ALA A 404 10.76 -37.92 5.14
CA ALA A 404 11.46 -39.09 4.69
C ALA A 404 12.94 -38.88 5.06
N GLY A 405 13.32 -39.48 6.20
CA GLY A 405 14.70 -39.62 6.61
C GLY A 405 15.30 -40.79 5.87
N GLU A 406 16.51 -40.57 5.47
CA GLU A 406 17.60 -41.39 4.92
C GLU A 406 17.86 -41.21 3.46
#